data_7031894d536e73640d2c43409c528621
#
_entry.id   7031894d536e73640d2c43409c528621
#
_cell.length_a   1.000
_cell.length_b   1.000
_cell.length_c   1.000
_cell.angle_alpha   90.00
_cell.angle_beta   90.00
_cell.angle_gamma   90.00
#
_symmetry.space_group_name_H-M   'P 1'
#
loop_
_entity.id
_entity.type
_entity.pdbx_description
1 polymer ?
#
loop_
_entity_poly.entity_id
_entity_poly.type
_entity_poly.pdbx_seq_one_letter_code
_entity_poly.pdbx_strand_id
1 'polypeptide(L)'
;MTHVGFLPEIPTSTEYYSLITALRDLAEYIKGNGQYFLFETGQETPVTLKRVIEDVGTGNLGINLDPANLILYGMGNPIDALDVFGEYVRGVHAKDGFYPTDSKKLGKQVPLGEGKVNFPLFMKKLKEVGYTGVITIEREIRGEQQTKDILAAKKLLETLM
;
A
#
# COMPACT_ATOMS: atom_id res chain seq x y z
N MET A 1 9.37 -1.03 -6.12
CA MET A 1 8.55 -0.46 -5.05
C MET A 1 9.37 -0.30 -3.78
N THR A 2 9.00 0.64 -2.93
CA THR A 2 9.66 0.87 -1.64
C THR A 2 8.81 1.76 -0.73
N HIS A 3 9.07 1.67 0.58
CA HIS A 3 8.70 2.72 1.51
C HIS A 3 9.69 3.88 1.38
N VAL A 4 9.20 5.10 1.37
CA VAL A 4 10.03 6.33 1.34
C VAL A 4 10.17 6.96 2.73
N GLY A 5 9.72 6.28 3.76
CA GLY A 5 9.61 6.82 5.11
C GLY A 5 8.33 7.63 5.30
N PHE A 6 8.24 8.33 6.41
CA PHE A 6 7.08 9.20 6.69
C PHE A 6 7.06 10.40 5.75
N LEU A 7 5.99 10.53 4.98
CA LEU A 7 5.78 11.70 4.13
C LEU A 7 5.35 12.88 5.01
N PRO A 8 5.91 14.09 4.81
CA PRO A 8 5.48 15.29 5.54
C PRO A 8 4.00 15.60 5.25
N GLU A 9 3.19 15.76 6.29
CA GLU A 9 1.76 16.02 6.13
C GLU A 9 1.45 17.47 5.77
N ILE A 10 2.35 18.41 6.11
CA ILE A 10 2.17 19.84 5.88
C ILE A 10 2.72 20.22 4.51
N PRO A 11 1.85 20.48 3.50
CA PRO A 11 2.29 20.70 2.13
C PRO A 11 3.05 22.01 1.91
N THR A 12 3.07 22.90 2.92
CA THR A 12 3.80 24.17 2.88
C THR A 12 5.12 24.14 3.66
N SER A 13 5.51 22.98 4.18
CA SER A 13 6.78 22.83 4.90
C SER A 13 7.97 22.73 3.94
N THR A 14 9.14 23.15 4.41
CA THR A 14 10.40 23.03 3.64
C THR A 14 10.73 21.58 3.34
N GLU A 15 10.45 20.68 4.29
CA GLU A 15 10.67 19.25 4.15
C GLU A 15 9.79 18.66 3.04
N TYR A 16 8.52 19.11 2.94
CA TYR A 16 7.63 18.68 1.88
C TYR A 16 8.14 19.12 0.51
N TYR A 17 8.51 20.38 0.33
CA TYR A 17 9.07 20.88 -0.93
C TYR A 17 10.35 20.17 -1.34
N SER A 18 11.23 19.91 -0.37
CA SER A 18 12.47 19.17 -0.61
C SER A 18 12.19 17.74 -1.09
N LEU A 19 11.22 17.06 -0.46
CA LEU A 19 10.80 15.72 -0.84
C LEU A 19 10.20 15.70 -2.26
N ILE A 20 9.27 16.61 -2.58
CA ILE A 20 8.65 16.70 -3.90
C ILE A 20 9.71 16.93 -4.98
N THR A 21 10.69 17.79 -4.73
CA THR A 21 11.79 18.04 -5.67
C THR A 21 12.62 16.77 -5.90
N ALA A 22 13.06 16.11 -4.84
CA ALA A 22 13.86 14.89 -4.94
C ALA A 22 13.10 13.74 -5.62
N LEU A 23 11.82 13.57 -5.31
CA LEU A 23 10.98 12.56 -5.95
C LEU A 23 10.76 12.87 -7.44
N ARG A 24 10.62 14.13 -7.81
CA ARG A 24 10.46 14.53 -9.22
C ARG A 24 11.73 14.21 -10.00
N ASP A 25 12.90 14.55 -9.49
CA ASP A 25 14.17 14.27 -10.15
C ASP A 25 14.37 12.76 -10.35
N LEU A 26 14.08 11.96 -9.30
CA LEU A 26 14.11 10.50 -9.39
C LEU A 26 13.10 9.97 -10.41
N ALA A 27 11.86 10.44 -10.34
CA ALA A 27 10.79 9.98 -11.22
C ALA A 27 11.07 10.29 -12.69
N GLU A 28 11.58 11.48 -13.00
CA GLU A 28 11.99 11.83 -14.37
C GLU A 28 13.15 10.95 -14.86
N TYR A 29 14.14 10.69 -14.01
CA TYR A 29 15.24 9.81 -14.37
C TYR A 29 14.76 8.40 -14.74
N ILE A 30 13.94 7.77 -13.88
CA ILE A 30 13.43 6.40 -14.15
C ILE A 30 12.40 6.37 -15.28
N LYS A 31 11.66 7.46 -15.52
CA LYS A 31 10.74 7.61 -16.65
C LYS A 31 11.46 7.50 -17.98
N GLY A 32 12.66 8.08 -18.09
CA GLY A 32 13.53 7.94 -19.26
C GLY A 32 13.88 6.49 -19.60
N ASN A 33 13.81 5.57 -18.60
CA ASN A 33 14.01 4.14 -18.77
C ASN A 33 12.68 3.36 -18.95
N GLY A 34 11.54 4.02 -19.08
CA GLY A 34 10.21 3.39 -19.17
C GLY A 34 9.76 2.76 -17.86
N GLN A 35 10.29 3.18 -16.72
CA GLN A 35 10.03 2.59 -15.41
C GLN A 35 9.02 3.41 -14.59
N TYR A 36 8.31 2.71 -13.70
CA TYR A 36 7.45 3.28 -12.67
C TYR A 36 8.10 3.19 -11.30
N PHE A 37 7.88 4.20 -10.46
CA PHE A 37 8.17 4.13 -9.04
C PHE A 37 6.86 3.87 -8.27
N LEU A 38 6.82 2.82 -7.45
CA LEU A 38 5.65 2.50 -6.66
C LEU A 38 5.94 2.72 -5.17
N PHE A 39 5.11 3.56 -4.56
CA PHE A 39 5.07 3.71 -3.11
C PHE A 39 4.38 2.49 -2.50
N GLU A 40 5.00 1.87 -1.53
CA GLU A 40 4.32 0.89 -0.70
C GLU A 40 3.60 1.58 0.46
N THR A 41 2.29 1.32 0.59
CA THR A 41 1.46 1.93 1.63
C THR A 41 1.89 1.52 3.04
N GLY A 42 1.68 2.40 4.01
CA GLY A 42 1.86 2.07 5.42
C GLY A 42 2.09 3.27 6.34
N GLN A 43 3.07 4.10 6.06
CA GLN A 43 3.55 5.14 6.98
C GLN A 43 2.82 6.47 6.83
N GLU A 44 2.05 6.66 5.79
CA GLU A 44 1.32 7.86 5.45
C GLU A 44 -0.18 7.59 5.30
N THR A 45 -0.98 8.63 5.44
CA THR A 45 -2.40 8.54 5.14
C THR A 45 -2.64 8.44 3.62
N PRO A 46 -3.73 7.82 3.17
CA PRO A 46 -4.07 7.76 1.74
C PRO A 46 -4.11 9.14 1.07
N VAL A 47 -4.62 10.15 1.77
CA VAL A 47 -4.72 11.53 1.25
C VAL A 47 -3.35 12.17 1.08
N THR A 48 -2.44 11.97 2.03
CA THR A 48 -1.06 12.48 1.93
C THR A 48 -0.33 11.84 0.77
N LEU A 49 -0.46 10.52 0.60
CA LEU A 49 0.18 9.79 -0.49
C LEU A 49 -0.34 10.26 -1.86
N LYS A 50 -1.66 10.39 -2.02
CA LYS A 50 -2.25 10.92 -3.26
C LYS A 50 -1.71 12.30 -3.59
N ARG A 51 -1.71 13.22 -2.63
CA ARG A 51 -1.20 14.58 -2.81
C ARG A 51 0.26 14.60 -3.28
N VAL A 52 1.13 13.78 -2.68
CA VAL A 52 2.53 13.68 -3.10
C VAL A 52 2.65 13.22 -4.56
N ILE A 53 1.87 12.22 -4.98
CA ILE A 53 1.86 11.74 -6.37
C ILE A 53 1.41 12.86 -7.33
N GLU A 54 0.36 13.59 -6.99
CA GLU A 54 -0.18 14.70 -7.78
C GLU A 54 0.81 15.88 -7.86
N ASP A 55 1.42 16.25 -6.73
CA ASP A 55 2.36 17.37 -6.67
C ASP A 55 3.70 17.08 -7.37
N VAL A 56 4.16 15.84 -7.39
CA VAL A 56 5.30 15.42 -8.22
C VAL A 56 4.96 15.50 -9.70
N GLY A 57 3.80 14.99 -10.13
CA GLY A 57 3.20 15.25 -11.42
C GLY A 57 3.91 14.65 -12.65
N THR A 58 4.82 13.69 -12.49
CA THR A 58 5.58 13.09 -13.61
C THR A 58 4.82 12.01 -14.38
N GLY A 59 3.73 11.47 -13.81
CA GLY A 59 2.85 10.49 -14.44
C GLY A 59 3.36 9.03 -14.38
N ASN A 60 4.52 8.78 -13.79
CA ASN A 60 5.09 7.44 -13.60
C ASN A 60 5.25 7.05 -12.12
N LEU A 61 4.58 7.76 -11.24
CA LEU A 61 4.40 7.34 -9.85
C LEU A 61 3.13 6.51 -9.71
N GLY A 62 3.15 5.53 -8.84
CA GLY A 62 2.00 4.68 -8.54
C GLY A 62 2.08 4.12 -7.14
N ILE A 63 1.15 3.25 -6.81
CA ILE A 63 1.00 2.66 -5.48
C ILE A 63 1.08 1.14 -5.59
N ASN A 64 1.89 0.54 -4.75
CA ASN A 64 1.76 -0.85 -4.34
C ASN A 64 0.93 -0.86 -3.05
N LEU A 65 -0.34 -1.21 -3.18
CA LEU A 65 -1.26 -1.19 -2.05
C LEU A 65 -1.09 -2.43 -1.19
N ASP A 66 -0.53 -2.25 0.00
CA ASP A 66 -0.63 -3.21 1.09
C ASP A 66 -1.75 -2.76 2.05
N PRO A 67 -2.92 -3.43 2.03
CA PRO A 67 -4.05 -3.03 2.85
C PRO A 67 -3.79 -3.22 4.35
N ALA A 68 -2.98 -4.21 4.72
CA ALA A 68 -2.66 -4.46 6.11
C ALA A 68 -1.72 -3.39 6.68
N ASN A 69 -0.79 -2.86 5.89
CA ASN A 69 0.12 -1.82 6.37
C ASN A 69 -0.63 -0.56 6.81
N LEU A 70 -1.69 -0.15 6.11
CA LEU A 70 -2.54 0.96 6.56
C LEU A 70 -3.15 0.71 7.95
N ILE A 71 -3.53 -0.54 8.22
CA ILE A 71 -4.06 -0.98 9.52
C ILE A 71 -2.95 -1.07 10.56
N LEU A 72 -1.83 -1.73 10.23
CA LEU A 72 -0.71 -1.96 11.15
C LEU A 72 -0.05 -0.67 11.64
N TYR A 73 0.02 0.34 10.77
CA TYR A 73 0.51 1.68 11.11
C TYR A 73 -0.57 2.59 11.69
N GLY A 74 -1.85 2.19 11.63
CA GLY A 74 -2.96 3.02 12.12
C GLY A 74 -3.30 4.21 11.24
N MET A 75 -2.94 4.17 9.94
CA MET A 75 -3.02 5.30 9.02
C MET A 75 -4.34 5.40 8.24
N GLY A 76 -5.13 4.33 8.18
CA GLY A 76 -6.41 4.40 7.50
C GLY A 76 -7.12 3.07 7.28
N ASN A 77 -8.32 3.17 6.72
CA ASN A 77 -9.10 2.04 6.26
C ASN A 77 -8.69 1.71 4.80
N PRO A 78 -8.24 0.48 4.49
CA PRO A 78 -7.80 0.12 3.15
C PRO A 78 -8.92 0.13 2.10
N ILE A 79 -10.18 -0.01 2.50
CA ILE A 79 -11.32 0.06 1.57
C ILE A 79 -11.54 1.51 1.14
N ASP A 80 -11.61 2.44 2.11
CA ASP A 80 -11.80 3.86 1.85
C ASP A 80 -10.59 4.46 1.10
N ALA A 81 -9.39 3.90 1.34
CA ALA A 81 -8.18 4.29 0.64
C ALA A 81 -8.29 4.12 -0.89
N LEU A 82 -9.00 3.09 -1.36
CA LEU A 82 -9.24 2.87 -2.78
C LEU A 82 -10.13 3.96 -3.42
N ASP A 83 -11.01 4.60 -2.66
CA ASP A 83 -11.75 5.78 -3.13
C ASP A 83 -10.87 7.02 -3.26
N VAL A 84 -9.79 7.08 -2.49
CA VAL A 84 -8.85 8.21 -2.52
C VAL A 84 -7.85 8.08 -3.67
N PHE A 85 -7.18 6.92 -3.80
CA PHE A 85 -6.03 6.76 -4.70
C PHE A 85 -6.12 5.54 -5.63
N GLY A 86 -7.28 4.91 -5.78
CA GLY A 86 -7.45 3.67 -6.56
C GLY A 86 -6.90 3.76 -7.98
N GLU A 87 -7.01 4.92 -8.63
CA GLU A 87 -6.48 5.17 -9.98
C GLU A 87 -4.94 5.04 -10.09
N TYR A 88 -4.22 5.21 -8.98
CA TYR A 88 -2.76 5.10 -8.92
C TYR A 88 -2.26 3.71 -8.54
N VAL A 89 -3.15 2.77 -8.19
CA VAL A 89 -2.76 1.40 -7.78
C VAL A 89 -2.21 0.64 -8.99
N ARG A 90 -1.00 0.12 -8.86
CA ARG A 90 -0.30 -0.67 -9.89
C ARG A 90 0.20 -2.02 -9.38
N GLY A 91 0.20 -2.21 -8.06
CA GLY A 91 0.52 -3.46 -7.39
C GLY A 91 -0.32 -3.60 -6.13
N VAL A 92 -0.55 -4.84 -5.70
CA VAL A 92 -1.30 -5.15 -4.47
C VAL A 92 -0.59 -6.26 -3.72
N HIS A 93 -0.38 -6.04 -2.41
CA HIS A 93 -0.04 -7.10 -1.49
C HIS A 93 -1.30 -7.65 -0.80
N ALA A 94 -1.39 -8.96 -0.71
CA ALA A 94 -2.38 -9.64 0.11
C ALA A 94 -1.76 -9.97 1.45
N LYS A 95 -2.03 -9.11 2.43
CA LYS A 95 -1.53 -9.16 3.80
C LYS A 95 -2.65 -8.76 4.75
N ASP A 96 -2.67 -9.29 5.96
CA ASP A 96 -3.70 -8.99 6.95
C ASP A 96 -3.13 -8.75 8.34
N GLY A 97 -3.87 -8.01 9.16
CA GLY A 97 -3.40 -7.64 10.49
C GLY A 97 -4.43 -6.91 11.34
N PHE A 98 -4.01 -6.57 12.54
CA PHE A 98 -4.78 -5.81 13.52
C PHE A 98 -4.16 -4.45 13.78
N TYR A 99 -4.99 -3.48 14.16
CA TYR A 99 -4.53 -2.17 14.61
C TYR A 99 -3.61 -2.27 15.83
N PRO A 100 -2.67 -1.32 15.97
CA PRO A 100 -1.86 -1.22 17.17
C PRO A 100 -2.74 -0.90 18.39
N THR A 101 -2.52 -1.61 19.49
CA THR A 101 -3.15 -1.34 20.80
C THR A 101 -2.14 -0.82 21.82
N ASP A 102 -0.86 -0.80 21.46
CA ASP A 102 0.25 -0.23 22.21
C ASP A 102 0.77 0.97 21.42
N SER A 103 0.80 2.16 22.02
CA SER A 103 1.22 3.41 21.38
C SER A 103 2.70 3.43 20.92
N LYS A 104 3.48 2.44 21.30
CA LYS A 104 4.92 2.32 20.96
C LYS A 104 5.23 1.18 20.00
N LYS A 105 4.21 0.48 19.50
CA LYS A 105 4.36 -0.68 18.62
C LYS A 105 3.41 -0.58 17.44
N LEU A 106 3.82 -1.18 16.33
CA LEU A 106 2.93 -1.42 15.22
C LEU A 106 1.86 -2.46 15.59
N GLY A 107 0.81 -2.53 14.78
CA GLY A 107 -0.17 -3.58 14.82
C GLY A 107 0.45 -4.96 14.58
N LYS A 108 -0.35 -6.00 14.71
CA LYS A 108 0.12 -7.39 14.58
C LYS A 108 -0.36 -7.99 13.27
N GLN A 109 0.58 -8.46 12.45
CA GLN A 109 0.26 -9.26 11.27
C GLN A 109 -0.30 -10.63 11.66
N VAL A 110 -1.31 -11.10 10.90
CA VAL A 110 -1.94 -12.41 11.06
C VAL A 110 -2.11 -13.11 9.70
N PRO A 111 -2.49 -14.41 9.66
CA PRO A 111 -2.87 -15.05 8.41
C PRO A 111 -3.98 -14.30 7.68
N LEU A 112 -3.98 -14.38 6.34
CA LEU A 112 -4.95 -13.71 5.48
C LEU A 112 -6.38 -14.13 5.82
N GLY A 113 -7.26 -13.15 6.02
CA GLY A 113 -8.66 -13.37 6.40
C GLY A 113 -8.91 -13.44 7.91
N GLU A 114 -7.87 -13.44 8.74
CA GLU A 114 -7.99 -13.46 10.21
C GLU A 114 -7.85 -12.07 10.84
N GLY A 115 -7.54 -11.03 10.05
CA GLY A 115 -7.31 -9.68 10.51
C GLY A 115 -8.48 -8.72 10.29
N LYS A 116 -8.16 -7.47 10.03
CA LYS A 116 -9.11 -6.37 9.85
C LYS A 116 -9.29 -5.94 8.40
N VAL A 117 -8.53 -6.51 7.46
CA VAL A 117 -8.79 -6.33 6.03
C VAL A 117 -10.01 -7.20 5.66
N ASN A 118 -11.10 -6.56 5.30
CA ASN A 118 -12.27 -7.27 4.79
C ASN A 118 -12.01 -7.68 3.32
N PHE A 119 -11.32 -8.82 3.11
CA PHE A 119 -10.90 -9.27 1.79
C PHE A 119 -12.05 -9.41 0.78
N PRO A 120 -13.24 -9.93 1.11
CA PRO A 120 -14.36 -9.94 0.16
C PRO A 120 -14.72 -8.55 -0.35
N LEU A 121 -14.80 -7.57 0.54
CA LEU A 121 -15.10 -6.18 0.17
C LEU A 121 -13.92 -5.51 -0.52
N PHE A 122 -12.69 -5.76 -0.07
CA PHE A 122 -11.47 -5.24 -0.67
C PHE A 122 -11.32 -5.70 -2.13
N MET A 123 -11.51 -7.00 -2.41
CA MET A 123 -11.45 -7.56 -3.76
C MET A 123 -12.55 -6.99 -4.67
N LYS A 124 -13.77 -6.82 -4.13
CA LYS A 124 -14.85 -6.15 -4.85
C LYS A 124 -14.45 -4.73 -5.23
N LYS A 125 -13.91 -3.96 -4.26
CA LYS A 125 -13.52 -2.56 -4.46
C LYS A 125 -12.35 -2.43 -5.45
N LEU A 126 -11.38 -3.34 -5.43
CA LEU A 126 -10.30 -3.41 -6.43
C LEU A 126 -10.85 -3.56 -7.85
N LYS A 127 -11.87 -4.41 -8.04
CA LYS A 127 -12.55 -4.57 -9.34
C LYS A 127 -13.28 -3.29 -9.75
N GLU A 128 -13.95 -2.61 -8.81
CA GLU A 128 -14.68 -1.35 -9.07
C GLU A 128 -13.74 -0.22 -9.52
N VAL A 129 -12.52 -0.13 -8.96
CA VAL A 129 -11.50 0.86 -9.41
C VAL A 129 -10.74 0.41 -10.66
N GLY A 130 -11.09 -0.74 -11.26
CA GLY A 130 -10.52 -1.23 -12.50
C GLY A 130 -9.14 -1.89 -12.36
N TYR A 131 -8.75 -2.32 -11.16
CA TYR A 131 -7.48 -3.01 -10.98
C TYR A 131 -7.52 -4.43 -11.58
N THR A 132 -6.57 -4.71 -12.47
CA THR A 132 -6.42 -6.00 -13.15
C THR A 132 -5.01 -6.61 -12.99
N GLY A 133 -4.21 -6.02 -12.12
CA GLY A 133 -2.82 -6.43 -11.88
C GLY A 133 -2.68 -7.67 -11.00
N VAL A 134 -1.45 -7.98 -10.67
CA VAL A 134 -1.09 -9.14 -9.83
C VAL A 134 -1.34 -8.83 -8.36
N ILE A 135 -1.85 -9.82 -7.62
CA ILE A 135 -1.96 -9.78 -6.16
C ILE A 135 -0.89 -10.70 -5.59
N THR A 136 0.06 -10.11 -4.86
CA THR A 136 1.19 -10.82 -4.26
C THR A 136 0.91 -11.12 -2.80
N ILE A 137 0.91 -12.39 -2.42
CA ILE A 137 0.74 -12.78 -1.01
C ILE A 137 2.01 -12.42 -0.24
N GLU A 138 1.85 -11.65 0.85
CA GLU A 138 2.93 -11.30 1.75
C GLU A 138 2.68 -11.80 3.16
N ARG A 139 3.66 -12.54 3.70
CA ARG A 139 3.62 -13.09 5.05
C ARG A 139 5.00 -13.00 5.70
N GLU A 140 5.20 -12.03 6.60
CA GLU A 140 6.50 -11.66 7.18
C GLU A 140 6.85 -12.50 8.44
N ILE A 141 6.72 -13.80 8.34
CA ILE A 141 7.24 -14.76 9.33
C ILE A 141 8.17 -15.75 8.62
N ARG A 142 8.83 -16.61 9.36
CA ARG A 142 9.75 -17.62 8.79
C ARG A 142 9.33 -19.02 9.18
N GLY A 143 9.79 -20.02 8.39
CA GLY A 143 9.63 -21.43 8.67
C GLY A 143 8.34 -22.03 8.09
N GLU A 144 8.01 -23.24 8.54
CA GLU A 144 6.89 -24.01 8.00
C GLU A 144 5.52 -23.32 8.11
N GLN A 145 5.34 -22.50 9.15
CA GLN A 145 4.08 -21.78 9.32
C GLN A 145 3.87 -20.75 8.22
N GLN A 146 4.93 -20.10 7.74
CA GLN A 146 4.83 -19.18 6.60
C GLN A 146 4.28 -19.90 5.36
N THR A 147 4.81 -21.08 5.05
CA THR A 147 4.35 -21.87 3.89
C THR A 147 2.87 -22.26 4.05
N LYS A 148 2.45 -22.69 5.24
CA LYS A 148 1.05 -23.04 5.52
C LYS A 148 0.13 -21.82 5.32
N ASP A 149 0.51 -20.68 5.89
CA ASP A 149 -0.26 -19.43 5.78
C ASP A 149 -0.38 -18.95 4.32
N ILE A 150 0.72 -19.03 3.53
CA ILE A 150 0.71 -18.64 2.11
C ILE A 150 -0.21 -19.57 1.30
N LEU A 151 -0.17 -20.88 1.54
CA LEU A 151 -1.04 -21.84 0.84
C LEU A 151 -2.52 -21.62 1.19
N ALA A 152 -2.81 -21.29 2.46
CA ALA A 152 -4.17 -20.95 2.88
C ALA A 152 -4.64 -19.63 2.26
N ALA A 153 -3.78 -18.61 2.25
CA ALA A 153 -4.06 -17.33 1.62
C ALA A 153 -4.35 -17.47 0.12
N LYS A 154 -3.56 -18.28 -0.60
CA LYS A 154 -3.81 -18.57 -2.02
C LYS A 154 -5.21 -19.14 -2.24
N LYS A 155 -5.59 -20.16 -1.46
CA LYS A 155 -6.92 -20.78 -1.56
C LYS A 155 -8.04 -19.77 -1.29
N LEU A 156 -7.88 -18.92 -0.26
CA LEU A 156 -8.85 -17.87 0.04
C LEU A 156 -9.01 -16.90 -1.13
N LEU A 157 -7.91 -16.38 -1.67
CA LEU A 157 -7.95 -15.43 -2.80
C LEU A 157 -8.60 -16.05 -4.04
N GLU A 158 -8.31 -17.31 -4.36
CA GLU A 158 -8.92 -18.04 -5.48
C GLU A 158 -10.44 -18.15 -5.36
N THR A 159 -11.00 -18.11 -4.15
CA THR A 159 -12.47 -18.07 -3.96
C THR A 159 -13.09 -16.68 -4.14
N LEU A 160 -12.26 -15.62 -4.11
CA LEU A 160 -12.70 -14.22 -4.21
C LEU A 160 -12.49 -13.60 -5.60
N MET A 161 -11.75 -14.27 -6.46
CA MET A 161 -11.47 -13.84 -7.84
C MET A 161 -12.61 -14.18 -8.78
#